data_2642e5cb6b9539bb74a9b8da32aaff7b
#
_entry.id   2642e5cb6b9539bb74a9b8da32aaff7b
#
_cell.length_a   1.000
_cell.length_b   1.000
_cell.length_c   1.000
_cell.angle_alpha   90.00
_cell.angle_beta   90.00
_cell.angle_gamma   90.00
#
_symmetry.space_group_name_H-M   'P 1'
#
loop_
_entity.id
_entity.type
_entity.pdbx_description
1 polymer ?
#
loop_
_entity_poly.entity_id
_entity_poly.type
_entity_poly.pdbx_seq_one_letter_code
_entity_poly.pdbx_strand_id
1 'polypeptide(L)'
;MIDTNFIKDNPKLVFDKLRLRNYNFNLDLFEATEANRKKYQTKTEDLQASRNVLSKEYGMLKKEGKDDPALNKKIESIKADLDKCSSELNDIQLTLKELLLDVPNLPDDSVPRGENEENNVKIREYGEPTILKGKDHLEITSMIDTDAANLLAGSRFAVLHDDI
;
A
#
# COMPACT_ATOMS: atom_id res chain seq x y z
N MET A 1 0.55 -5.59 -1.78
CA MET A 1 -0.73 -4.98 -1.32
C MET A 1 -1.85 -5.61 -2.14
N ILE A 2 -2.92 -6.09 -1.50
CA ILE A 2 -4.06 -6.71 -2.18
C ILE A 2 -4.92 -5.60 -2.82
N ASP A 3 -5.47 -5.87 -4.02
CA ASP A 3 -6.38 -4.93 -4.68
C ASP A 3 -7.67 -4.77 -3.86
N THR A 4 -8.07 -3.52 -3.63
CA THR A 4 -9.30 -3.17 -2.90
C THR A 4 -10.56 -3.72 -3.56
N ASN A 5 -10.61 -3.76 -4.90
CA ASN A 5 -11.75 -4.33 -5.62
C ASN A 5 -11.83 -5.83 -5.39
N PHE A 6 -10.69 -6.52 -5.40
CA PHE A 6 -10.65 -7.95 -5.11
C PHE A 6 -11.18 -8.27 -3.69
N ILE A 7 -10.83 -7.44 -2.69
CA ILE A 7 -11.35 -7.60 -1.32
C ILE A 7 -12.86 -7.41 -1.28
N LYS A 8 -13.39 -6.39 -1.96
CA LYS A 8 -14.83 -6.11 -2.04
C LYS A 8 -15.63 -7.22 -2.71
N ASP A 9 -15.09 -7.75 -3.80
CA ASP A 9 -15.76 -8.77 -4.59
C ASP A 9 -15.70 -10.15 -3.91
N ASN A 10 -14.66 -10.38 -3.08
CA ASN A 10 -14.40 -11.67 -2.45
C ASN A 10 -14.08 -11.57 -0.95
N PRO A 11 -14.88 -10.89 -0.12
CA PRO A 11 -14.54 -10.58 1.27
C PRO A 11 -14.32 -11.85 2.12
N LYS A 12 -15.18 -12.86 1.95
CA LYS A 12 -15.07 -14.11 2.68
C LYS A 12 -13.82 -14.90 2.30
N LEU A 13 -13.50 -14.99 1.01
CA LEU A 13 -12.30 -15.67 0.52
C LEU A 13 -11.03 -15.02 1.09
N VAL A 14 -10.96 -13.69 1.06
CA VAL A 14 -9.83 -12.93 1.58
C VAL A 14 -9.68 -13.16 3.08
N PHE A 15 -10.77 -13.08 3.83
CA PHE A 15 -10.78 -13.32 5.27
C PHE A 15 -10.30 -14.74 5.62
N ASP A 16 -10.84 -15.76 4.94
CA ASP A 16 -10.47 -17.16 5.19
C ASP A 16 -8.99 -17.42 4.86
N LYS A 17 -8.48 -16.88 3.74
CA LYS A 17 -7.07 -17.01 3.37
C LYS A 17 -6.12 -16.28 4.32
N LEU A 18 -6.48 -15.10 4.79
CA LEU A 18 -5.67 -14.36 5.77
C LEU A 18 -5.61 -15.07 7.12
N ARG A 19 -6.69 -15.74 7.53
CA ARG A 19 -6.68 -16.59 8.73
C ARG A 19 -5.72 -17.76 8.64
N LEU A 20 -5.46 -18.29 7.43
CA LEU A 20 -4.43 -19.34 7.23
C LEU A 20 -3.01 -18.83 7.57
N ARG A 21 -2.82 -17.52 7.54
CA ARG A 21 -1.57 -16.84 7.92
C ARG A 21 -1.59 -16.28 9.34
N ASN A 22 -2.54 -16.70 10.15
CA ASN A 22 -2.77 -16.18 11.51
C ASN A 22 -2.99 -14.65 11.55
N TYR A 23 -3.44 -14.06 10.41
CA TYR A 23 -3.73 -12.65 10.32
C TYR A 23 -5.23 -12.39 10.50
N ASN A 24 -5.57 -11.57 11.50
CA ASN A 24 -6.96 -11.21 11.78
C ASN A 24 -7.31 -9.91 11.05
N PHE A 25 -7.80 -10.03 9.83
CA PHE A 25 -8.22 -8.88 9.03
C PHE A 25 -9.55 -8.32 9.56
N ASN A 26 -9.55 -7.02 9.90
CA ASN A 26 -10.77 -6.33 10.33
C ASN A 26 -11.61 -5.92 9.11
N LEU A 27 -12.42 -6.85 8.63
CA LEU A 27 -13.26 -6.66 7.45
C LEU A 27 -14.30 -5.55 7.67
N ASP A 28 -14.92 -5.47 8.87
CA ASP A 28 -15.93 -4.47 9.18
C ASP A 28 -15.36 -3.04 9.10
N LEU A 29 -14.16 -2.85 9.63
CA LEU A 29 -13.45 -1.58 9.54
C LEU A 29 -13.10 -1.22 8.10
N PHE A 30 -12.65 -2.19 7.30
CA PHE A 30 -12.37 -1.99 5.89
C PHE A 30 -13.63 -1.57 5.13
N GLU A 31 -14.73 -2.28 5.29
CA GLU A 31 -16.01 -2.00 4.62
C GLU A 31 -16.56 -0.62 5.01
N ALA A 32 -16.51 -0.28 6.30
CA ALA A 32 -16.94 1.03 6.79
C ALA A 32 -16.09 2.17 6.22
N THR A 33 -14.76 1.99 6.19
CA THR A 33 -13.83 2.99 5.65
C THR A 33 -14.02 3.18 4.15
N GLU A 34 -14.21 2.09 3.41
CA GLU A 34 -14.45 2.13 1.96
C GLU A 34 -15.82 2.74 1.61
N ALA A 35 -16.85 2.47 2.39
CA ALA A 35 -18.16 3.12 2.24
C ALA A 35 -18.05 4.64 2.46
N ASN A 36 -17.32 5.07 3.48
CA ASN A 36 -17.06 6.47 3.73
C ASN A 36 -16.24 7.12 2.60
N ARG A 37 -15.19 6.45 2.11
CA ARG A 37 -14.42 6.91 0.97
C ARG A 37 -15.31 7.19 -0.25
N LYS A 38 -16.16 6.22 -0.60
CA LYS A 38 -17.10 6.36 -1.73
C LYS A 38 -18.06 7.53 -1.53
N LYS A 39 -18.62 7.67 -0.32
CA LYS A 39 -19.53 8.77 0.03
C LYS A 39 -18.88 10.14 -0.16
N TYR A 40 -17.68 10.33 0.41
CA TYR A 40 -16.96 11.60 0.31
C TYR A 40 -16.45 11.86 -1.10
N GLN A 41 -16.05 10.84 -1.84
CA GLN A 41 -15.68 10.97 -3.24
C GLN A 41 -16.83 11.50 -4.09
N THR A 42 -18.01 10.87 -4.02
CA THR A 42 -19.21 11.32 -4.75
C THR A 42 -19.57 12.74 -4.37
N LYS A 43 -19.56 13.07 -3.06
CA LYS A 43 -19.86 14.43 -2.59
C LYS A 43 -18.86 15.46 -3.13
N THR A 44 -17.59 15.12 -3.18
CA THR A 44 -16.54 16.00 -3.71
C THR A 44 -16.72 16.23 -5.22
N GLU A 45 -17.05 15.18 -5.97
CA GLU A 45 -17.34 15.24 -7.41
C GLU A 45 -18.57 16.10 -7.70
N ASP A 46 -19.65 15.97 -6.93
CA ASP A 46 -20.89 16.76 -7.06
C ASP A 46 -20.63 18.24 -6.76
N LEU A 47 -19.88 18.54 -5.70
CA LEU A 47 -19.50 19.92 -5.37
C LEU A 47 -18.60 20.52 -6.45
N GLN A 48 -17.67 19.76 -6.99
CA GLN A 48 -16.80 20.17 -8.09
C GLN A 48 -17.61 20.50 -9.35
N ALA A 49 -18.56 19.63 -9.71
CA ALA A 49 -19.46 19.82 -10.84
C ALA A 49 -20.30 21.10 -10.65
N SER A 50 -20.91 21.27 -9.48
CA SER A 50 -21.71 22.43 -9.13
C SER A 50 -20.90 23.72 -9.19
N ARG A 51 -19.70 23.73 -8.64
CA ARG A 51 -18.77 24.88 -8.70
C ARG A 51 -18.46 25.24 -10.15
N ASN A 52 -18.18 24.24 -11.00
CA ASN A 52 -17.83 24.48 -12.40
C ASN A 52 -19.00 25.10 -13.18
N VAL A 53 -20.24 24.67 -12.93
CA VAL A 53 -21.44 25.24 -13.56
C VAL A 53 -21.62 26.70 -13.14
N LEU A 54 -21.64 26.98 -11.84
CA LEU A 54 -21.85 28.34 -11.31
C LEU A 54 -20.70 29.28 -11.69
N SER A 55 -19.47 28.78 -11.75
CA SER A 55 -18.33 29.61 -12.19
C SER A 55 -18.43 30.00 -13.67
N LYS A 56 -18.95 29.11 -14.54
CA LYS A 56 -19.22 29.44 -15.94
C LYS A 56 -20.33 30.50 -16.06
N GLU A 57 -21.41 30.32 -15.30
CA GLU A 57 -22.53 31.26 -15.27
C GLU A 57 -22.07 32.66 -14.81
N TYR A 58 -21.32 32.74 -13.73
CA TYR A 58 -20.76 34.00 -13.24
C TYR A 58 -19.79 34.64 -14.25
N GLY A 59 -18.97 33.82 -14.93
CA GLY A 59 -18.10 34.33 -15.98
C GLY A 59 -18.84 34.91 -17.19
N MET A 60 -20.00 34.32 -17.53
CA MET A 60 -20.86 34.89 -18.59
C MET A 60 -21.48 36.22 -18.17
N LEU A 61 -22.03 36.31 -16.95
CA LEU A 61 -22.60 37.58 -16.42
C LEU A 61 -21.54 38.68 -16.37
N LYS A 62 -20.32 38.36 -15.94
CA LYS A 62 -19.23 39.37 -15.97
C LYS A 62 -18.88 39.88 -17.37
N LYS A 63 -18.91 39.00 -18.38
CA LYS A 63 -18.69 39.43 -19.78
C LYS A 63 -19.79 40.40 -20.29
N GLU A 64 -21.00 40.24 -19.76
CA GLU A 64 -22.14 41.15 -20.06
C GLU A 64 -22.11 42.44 -19.23
N GLY A 65 -21.07 42.66 -18.41
CA GLY A 65 -20.98 43.81 -17.51
C GLY A 65 -21.90 43.76 -16.30
N LYS A 66 -22.49 42.58 -16.00
CA LYS A 66 -23.33 42.35 -14.84
C LYS A 66 -22.52 41.71 -13.74
N ASP A 67 -22.73 42.16 -12.51
CA ASP A 67 -22.14 41.52 -11.32
C ASP A 67 -23.26 40.93 -10.45
N ASP A 68 -23.09 39.67 -10.03
CA ASP A 68 -24.02 38.99 -9.13
C ASP A 68 -23.29 38.56 -7.86
N PRO A 69 -23.35 39.40 -6.80
CA PRO A 69 -22.71 39.11 -5.53
C PRO A 69 -23.29 37.86 -4.83
N ALA A 70 -24.57 37.52 -5.09
CA ALA A 70 -25.21 36.37 -4.51
C ALA A 70 -24.66 35.08 -5.13
N LEU A 71 -24.43 35.05 -6.43
CA LEU A 71 -23.83 33.96 -7.14
C LEU A 71 -22.36 33.76 -6.71
N ASN A 72 -21.61 34.84 -6.55
CA ASN A 72 -20.23 34.80 -6.08
C ASN A 72 -20.14 34.17 -4.65
N LYS A 73 -21.02 34.63 -3.74
CA LYS A 73 -21.09 34.03 -2.39
C LYS A 73 -21.41 32.54 -2.40
N LYS A 74 -22.28 32.08 -3.30
CA LYS A 74 -22.56 30.64 -3.47
C LYS A 74 -21.33 29.89 -3.93
N ILE A 75 -20.56 30.42 -4.87
CA ILE A 75 -19.32 29.81 -5.35
C ILE A 75 -18.29 29.71 -4.22
N GLU A 76 -18.15 30.75 -3.41
CA GLU A 76 -17.25 30.75 -2.24
C GLU A 76 -17.68 29.72 -1.18
N SER A 77 -18.98 29.63 -0.90
CA SER A 77 -19.51 28.59 0.00
C SER A 77 -19.21 27.17 -0.49
N ILE A 78 -19.48 26.90 -1.78
CA ILE A 78 -19.20 25.59 -2.39
C ILE A 78 -17.68 25.32 -2.38
N LYS A 79 -16.84 26.32 -2.57
CA LYS A 79 -15.39 26.17 -2.48
C LYS A 79 -14.97 25.75 -1.06
N ALA A 80 -15.50 26.40 -0.04
CA ALA A 80 -15.20 26.05 1.35
C ALA A 80 -15.68 24.62 1.70
N ASP A 81 -16.85 24.22 1.21
CA ASP A 81 -17.36 22.86 1.40
C ASP A 81 -16.53 21.83 0.62
N LEU A 82 -16.06 22.18 -0.57
CA LEU A 82 -15.17 21.35 -1.38
C LEU A 82 -13.83 21.11 -0.66
N ASP A 83 -13.23 22.18 -0.13
CA ASP A 83 -11.96 22.10 0.60
C ASP A 83 -12.09 21.17 1.82
N LYS A 84 -13.19 21.27 2.58
CA LYS A 84 -13.49 20.37 3.70
C LYS A 84 -13.66 18.92 3.25
N CYS A 85 -14.50 18.69 2.23
CA CYS A 85 -14.75 17.33 1.74
C CYS A 85 -13.49 16.69 1.15
N SER A 86 -12.63 17.47 0.50
CA SER A 86 -11.36 17.01 -0.04
C SER A 86 -10.37 16.62 1.07
N SER A 87 -10.31 17.39 2.15
CA SER A 87 -9.50 17.05 3.33
C SER A 87 -9.97 15.74 3.97
N GLU A 88 -11.27 15.62 4.24
CA GLU A 88 -11.86 14.40 4.80
C GLU A 88 -11.63 13.17 3.90
N LEU A 89 -11.78 13.34 2.58
CA LEU A 89 -11.52 12.28 1.62
C LEU A 89 -10.05 11.83 1.67
N ASN A 90 -9.13 12.78 1.75
CA ASN A 90 -7.70 12.47 1.85
C ASN A 90 -7.37 11.70 3.14
N ASP A 91 -7.92 12.10 4.27
CA ASP A 91 -7.71 11.42 5.55
C ASP A 91 -8.27 9.99 5.54
N ILE A 92 -9.46 9.80 4.93
CA ILE A 92 -10.04 8.46 4.76
C ILE A 92 -9.18 7.60 3.82
N GLN A 93 -8.64 8.18 2.74
CA GLN A 93 -7.74 7.46 1.83
C GLN A 93 -6.42 7.05 2.50
N LEU A 94 -5.87 7.90 3.37
CA LEU A 94 -4.68 7.57 4.17
C LEU A 94 -4.97 6.41 5.13
N THR A 95 -6.08 6.47 5.86
CA THR A 95 -6.52 5.39 6.75
C THR A 95 -6.70 4.07 6.00
N LEU A 96 -7.34 4.11 4.83
CA LEU A 96 -7.52 2.92 3.99
C LEU A 96 -6.19 2.36 3.51
N LYS A 97 -5.27 3.23 3.11
CA LYS A 97 -3.92 2.85 2.69
C LYS A 97 -3.15 2.17 3.82
N GLU A 98 -3.19 2.73 5.03
CA GLU A 98 -2.53 2.15 6.20
C GLU A 98 -3.09 0.77 6.53
N LEU A 99 -4.42 0.62 6.55
CA LEU A 99 -5.07 -0.68 6.74
C LEU A 99 -4.59 -1.73 5.71
N LEU A 100 -4.43 -1.34 4.46
CA LEU A 100 -4.04 -2.26 3.38
C LEU A 100 -2.54 -2.56 3.36
N LEU A 101 -1.70 -1.65 3.84
CA LEU A 101 -0.24 -1.87 3.91
C LEU A 101 0.13 -2.94 4.93
N ASP A 102 -0.64 -3.06 5.99
CA ASP A 102 -0.44 -4.08 7.04
C ASP A 102 -0.93 -5.48 6.62
N VAL A 103 -1.77 -5.57 5.59
CA VAL A 103 -2.34 -6.84 5.13
C VAL A 103 -1.31 -7.65 4.35
N PRO A 104 -0.96 -8.87 4.81
CA PRO A 104 -0.06 -9.75 4.08
C PRO A 104 -0.70 -10.29 2.79
N ASN A 105 0.12 -10.72 1.83
CA ASN A 105 -0.38 -11.34 0.61
C ASN A 105 -1.13 -12.64 0.91
N LEU A 106 -2.13 -12.95 0.07
CA LEU A 106 -2.91 -14.17 0.19
C LEU A 106 -2.05 -15.39 -0.18
N PRO A 107 -2.09 -16.47 0.58
CA PRO A 107 -1.44 -17.71 0.20
C PRO A 107 -2.13 -18.35 -1.03
N ASP A 108 -1.36 -19.06 -1.83
CA ASP A 108 -1.90 -19.92 -2.88
C ASP A 108 -2.68 -21.10 -2.28
N ASP A 109 -3.60 -21.69 -3.04
CA ASP A 109 -4.42 -22.82 -2.56
C ASP A 109 -3.60 -24.09 -2.31
N SER A 110 -2.44 -24.21 -2.94
CA SER A 110 -1.51 -25.32 -2.75
C SER A 110 -0.70 -25.24 -1.45
N VAL A 111 -0.72 -24.09 -0.76
CA VAL A 111 0.03 -23.91 0.49
C VAL A 111 -0.67 -24.64 1.62
N PRO A 112 0.02 -25.59 2.31
CA PRO A 112 -0.55 -26.32 3.42
C PRO A 112 -0.86 -25.39 4.59
N ARG A 113 -1.86 -25.76 5.39
CA ARG A 113 -2.13 -25.08 6.65
C ARG A 113 -1.06 -25.44 7.67
N GLY A 114 -0.51 -24.42 8.33
CA GLY A 114 0.52 -24.65 9.34
C GLY A 114 0.81 -23.38 10.13
N GLU A 115 1.32 -23.56 11.35
CA GLU A 115 1.70 -22.47 12.25
C GLU A 115 3.19 -22.14 12.14
N ASN A 116 3.99 -23.11 11.71
CA ASN A 116 5.45 -22.99 11.59
C ASN A 116 5.99 -23.85 10.43
N GLU A 117 7.32 -23.85 10.28
CA GLU A 117 8.04 -24.57 9.24
C GLU A 117 7.89 -26.10 9.30
N GLU A 118 7.55 -26.68 10.46
CA GLU A 118 7.32 -28.12 10.60
C GLU A 118 6.10 -28.62 9.81
N ASN A 119 5.19 -27.71 9.50
CA ASN A 119 4.00 -28.00 8.69
C ASN A 119 4.27 -27.90 7.17
N ASN A 120 5.49 -27.52 6.76
CA ASN A 120 5.84 -27.46 5.34
C ASN A 120 5.87 -28.87 4.74
N VAL A 121 5.28 -28.98 3.56
CA VAL A 121 5.25 -30.24 2.80
C VAL A 121 6.32 -30.18 1.70
N LYS A 122 7.22 -31.20 1.69
CA LYS A 122 8.20 -31.33 0.63
C LYS A 122 7.49 -31.67 -0.69
N ILE A 123 7.52 -30.74 -1.64
CA ILE A 123 6.86 -30.92 -2.95
C ILE A 123 7.71 -31.76 -3.88
N ARG A 124 9.04 -31.61 -3.88
CA ARG A 124 9.97 -32.30 -4.76
C ARG A 124 11.34 -32.40 -4.13
N GLU A 125 12.01 -33.48 -4.37
CA GLU A 125 13.42 -33.70 -4.06
C GLU A 125 14.17 -34.01 -5.36
N TYR A 126 15.36 -33.44 -5.52
CA TYR A 126 16.21 -33.71 -6.66
C TYR A 126 17.65 -33.91 -6.18
N GLY A 127 18.23 -35.04 -6.58
CA GLY A 127 19.59 -35.43 -6.22
C GLY A 127 19.73 -35.84 -4.76
N GLU A 128 20.89 -36.36 -4.43
CA GLU A 128 21.29 -36.64 -3.04
C GLU A 128 22.12 -35.46 -2.55
N PRO A 129 21.75 -34.82 -1.42
CA PRO A 129 22.54 -33.73 -0.88
C PRO A 129 23.90 -34.29 -0.46
N THR A 130 24.94 -33.87 -1.14
CA THR A 130 26.31 -34.18 -0.72
C THR A 130 26.60 -33.32 0.51
N ILE A 131 26.82 -33.98 1.66
CA ILE A 131 27.32 -33.27 2.84
C ILE A 131 28.76 -32.88 2.57
N LEU A 132 28.93 -31.77 1.88
CA LEU A 132 30.21 -31.15 1.72
C LEU A 132 30.55 -30.46 3.06
N LYS A 133 31.65 -30.90 3.70
CA LYS A 133 32.39 -30.04 4.62
C LYS A 133 33.04 -28.95 3.76
N GLY A 134 32.20 -28.08 3.17
CA GLY A 134 32.65 -27.01 2.32
C GLY A 134 33.30 -25.90 3.15
N LYS A 135 34.24 -25.21 2.55
CA LYS A 135 34.71 -23.94 3.07
C LYS A 135 33.57 -22.93 3.02
N ASP A 136 33.54 -22.02 3.96
CA ASP A 136 32.60 -20.90 3.88
C ASP A 136 32.96 -19.95 2.72
N HIS A 137 32.11 -18.97 2.46
CA HIS A 137 32.30 -18.04 1.34
C HIS A 137 33.56 -17.17 1.50
N LEU A 138 34.03 -16.92 2.72
CA LEU A 138 35.27 -16.18 2.98
C LEU A 138 36.51 -17.05 2.76
N GLU A 139 36.40 -18.35 3.08
CA GLU A 139 37.47 -19.33 2.87
C GLU A 139 37.65 -19.75 1.41
N ILE A 140 36.60 -19.59 0.57
CA ILE A 140 36.63 -19.94 -0.85
C ILE A 140 37.37 -18.87 -1.66
N THR A 141 37.29 -17.60 -1.26
CA THR A 141 37.90 -16.49 -1.97
C THR A 141 39.19 -16.04 -1.28
N SER A 142 40.27 -15.93 -2.06
CA SER A 142 41.50 -15.26 -1.61
C SER A 142 41.42 -13.74 -1.73
N MET A 143 40.32 -13.23 -2.25
CA MET A 143 40.18 -11.79 -2.57
C MET A 143 39.76 -10.96 -1.35
N ILE A 144 39.28 -11.58 -0.27
CA ILE A 144 38.80 -10.87 0.93
C ILE A 144 39.83 -10.98 2.03
N ASP A 145 40.34 -9.82 2.46
CA ASP A 145 41.23 -9.73 3.62
C ASP A 145 40.43 -9.28 4.85
N THR A 146 40.08 -10.26 5.65
CA THR A 146 39.31 -10.03 6.90
C THR A 146 40.17 -9.39 7.98
N ASP A 147 41.48 -9.66 8.00
CA ASP A 147 42.40 -9.10 8.99
C ASP A 147 42.64 -7.60 8.72
N ALA A 148 42.86 -7.22 7.46
CA ALA A 148 42.94 -5.83 7.07
C ALA A 148 41.61 -5.08 7.32
N ALA A 149 40.48 -5.70 7.06
CA ALA A 149 39.16 -5.13 7.33
C ALA A 149 38.96 -4.84 8.83
N ASN A 150 39.32 -5.78 9.69
CA ASN A 150 39.23 -5.63 11.15
C ASN A 150 40.17 -4.52 11.68
N LEU A 151 41.34 -4.40 11.10
CA LEU A 151 42.34 -3.39 11.50
C LEU A 151 41.91 -1.98 11.11
N LEU A 152 41.28 -1.83 9.92
CA LEU A 152 40.93 -0.53 9.36
C LEU A 152 39.59 0.01 9.87
N ALA A 153 38.57 -0.83 9.96
CA ALA A 153 37.21 -0.37 10.16
C ALA A 153 36.27 -1.34 10.92
N GLY A 154 36.80 -2.49 11.34
CA GLY A 154 36.04 -3.50 12.07
C GLY A 154 35.33 -4.56 11.20
N SER A 155 34.71 -5.56 11.84
CA SER A 155 34.22 -6.79 11.23
C SER A 155 33.07 -6.63 10.20
N ARG A 156 32.54 -5.43 10.01
CA ARG A 156 31.47 -5.15 9.06
C ARG A 156 31.96 -4.64 7.70
N PHE A 157 33.28 -4.48 7.54
CA PHE A 157 33.88 -4.04 6.32
C PHE A 157 34.61 -5.18 5.63
N ALA A 158 34.74 -5.11 4.33
CA ALA A 158 35.55 -6.01 3.54
C ALA A 158 36.66 -5.20 2.85
N VAL A 159 37.88 -5.72 2.92
CA VAL A 159 38.99 -5.27 2.12
C VAL A 159 39.21 -6.29 1.03
N LEU A 160 39.24 -5.84 -0.21
CA LEU A 160 39.45 -6.72 -1.38
C LEU A 160 40.88 -6.55 -1.88
N HIS A 161 41.48 -7.69 -2.21
CA HIS A 161 42.74 -7.74 -2.93
C HIS A 161 42.52 -8.04 -4.39
N ASP A 162 43.44 -7.72 -5.22
CA ASP A 162 43.52 -7.95 -6.66
C ASP A 162 42.60 -7.08 -7.53
N ASP A 163 42.86 -7.11 -8.81
CA ASP A 163 42.14 -6.36 -9.82
C ASP A 163 40.70 -6.93 -9.96
N ILE A 164 39.72 -6.07 -9.71
CA ILE A 164 38.33 -6.35 -9.91
C ILE A 164 37.96 -6.11 -11.38
#